data_761df8bcef2ca60295f0230227c54d40
#
_entry.id   761df8bcef2ca60295f0230227c54d40
#
_cell.length_a   1.000
_cell.length_b   1.000
_cell.length_c   1.000
_cell.angle_alpha   90.00
_cell.angle_beta   90.00
_cell.angle_gamma   90.00
#
_symmetry.space_group_name_H-M   'P 1'
#
loop_
_entity.id
_entity.type
_entity.pdbx_description
1 polymer ?
#
loop_
_entity_poly.entity_id
_entity_poly.type
_entity_poly.pdbx_seq_one_letter_code
_entity_poly.pdbx_strand_id
1 'polypeptide(L)'
;MTYVHNKFIIKAEVIKLKMEYDCLPCLFRQSLESARMVTDDKKIIKDILKKYSKMLPELIDSDAKAPMISEEMQKYIKEISGVDDPYAEIKEKNLKSAFKLLPLVKEEIKKAEDPLLAALLMSAMGNSIDAGVSLNVNIKENIESALADSFAYSDYQQFLKELQQAEELLFIADNTGEAVFDKLLIKKIKEDYNLKITYAVRETAILNDITAEGAKELGIDDYAEIIKSGSRAPAMLMESASNQFLKHYQNADLVISKGQGNLEGLYGIESEIYFLLKAKCEVIAELLKFKKGDFVFIYR
;
A
#
# COMPACT_ATOMS: atom_id res chain seq x y z
N MET A 1 18.59 15.25 -38.85
CA MET A 1 19.24 13.98 -38.51
C MET A 1 18.53 13.43 -37.29
N THR A 2 17.63 12.49 -37.54
CA THR A 2 16.73 11.91 -36.54
C THR A 2 17.42 10.70 -35.91
N TYR A 3 17.78 10.76 -34.65
CA TYR A 3 18.28 9.60 -33.92
C TYR A 3 17.09 8.73 -33.48
N VAL A 4 16.91 7.62 -34.16
CA VAL A 4 16.02 6.53 -33.75
C VAL A 4 16.79 5.65 -32.77
N HIS A 5 16.44 5.68 -31.48
CA HIS A 5 16.94 4.70 -30.53
C HIS A 5 16.18 3.39 -30.73
N ASN A 6 16.85 2.41 -31.34
CA ASN A 6 16.42 1.02 -31.33
C ASN A 6 16.58 0.48 -29.90
N LYS A 7 15.51 0.48 -29.11
CA LYS A 7 15.45 -0.35 -27.89
C LYS A 7 15.36 -1.81 -28.33
N PHE A 8 16.44 -2.54 -28.20
CA PHE A 8 16.42 -4.00 -28.23
C PHE A 8 15.57 -4.47 -27.04
N ILE A 9 14.35 -4.91 -27.33
CA ILE A 9 13.47 -5.57 -26.36
C ILE A 9 14.04 -6.98 -26.15
N ILE A 10 14.90 -7.13 -25.14
CA ILE A 10 15.09 -8.44 -24.54
C ILE A 10 13.77 -8.71 -23.81
N LYS A 11 12.96 -9.65 -24.33
CA LYS A 11 11.83 -10.21 -23.59
C LYS A 11 12.39 -10.91 -22.35
N ALA A 12 12.60 -10.15 -21.28
CA ALA A 12 12.67 -10.74 -19.96
C ALA A 12 11.31 -11.42 -19.74
N GLU A 13 11.31 -12.70 -19.38
CA GLU A 13 10.10 -13.36 -18.91
C GLU A 13 9.54 -12.49 -17.80
N VAL A 14 8.33 -11.96 -18.01
CA VAL A 14 7.62 -11.15 -17.01
C VAL A 14 7.35 -12.09 -15.85
N ILE A 15 8.17 -12.00 -14.80
CA ILE A 15 7.99 -12.78 -13.57
C ILE A 15 6.74 -12.23 -12.90
N LYS A 16 5.60 -12.84 -13.16
CA LYS A 16 4.36 -12.55 -12.44
C LYS A 16 4.50 -13.12 -11.03
N LEU A 17 4.29 -12.30 -10.02
CA LEU A 17 4.22 -12.79 -8.66
C LEU A 17 2.94 -13.60 -8.51
N LYS A 18 3.10 -14.91 -8.36
CA LYS A 18 2.03 -15.86 -8.04
C LYS A 18 1.92 -16.01 -6.54
N MET A 19 0.78 -16.50 -6.11
CA MET A 19 0.57 -16.88 -4.73
C MET A 19 1.45 -18.08 -4.37
N GLU A 20 2.24 -17.95 -3.29
CA GLU A 20 3.02 -19.04 -2.73
C GLU A 20 2.19 -19.84 -1.71
N TYR A 21 2.63 -21.06 -1.39
CA TYR A 21 1.91 -21.93 -0.43
C TYR A 21 1.74 -21.28 0.94
N ASP A 22 2.68 -20.44 1.38
CA ASP A 22 2.60 -19.67 2.62
C ASP A 22 1.48 -18.63 2.63
N CYS A 23 1.00 -18.21 1.46
CA CYS A 23 -0.15 -17.31 1.35
C CYS A 23 -1.46 -17.98 1.75
N LEU A 24 -1.60 -19.31 1.56
CA LEU A 24 -2.83 -20.04 1.86
C LEU A 24 -3.22 -19.94 3.34
N PRO A 25 -2.35 -20.31 4.32
CA PRO A 25 -2.69 -20.14 5.73
C PRO A 25 -2.85 -18.68 6.13
N CYS A 26 -2.14 -17.74 5.49
CA CYS A 26 -2.29 -16.31 5.73
C CYS A 26 -3.69 -15.82 5.36
N LEU A 27 -4.18 -16.15 4.17
CA LEU A 27 -5.52 -15.81 3.67
C LEU A 27 -6.62 -16.48 4.51
N PHE A 28 -6.39 -17.74 4.94
CA PHE A 28 -7.34 -18.43 5.82
C PHE A 28 -7.49 -17.73 7.17
N ARG A 29 -6.36 -17.31 7.76
CA ARG A 29 -6.35 -16.52 9.00
C ARG A 29 -7.04 -15.17 8.80
N GLN A 30 -6.74 -14.45 7.72
CA GLN A 30 -7.41 -13.19 7.38
C GLN A 30 -8.92 -13.36 7.27
N SER A 31 -9.38 -14.44 6.64
CA SER A 31 -10.81 -14.75 6.53
C SER A 31 -11.46 -14.98 7.89
N LEU A 32 -10.78 -15.67 8.81
CA LEU A 32 -11.26 -15.89 10.18
C LEU A 32 -11.31 -14.57 10.98
N GLU A 33 -10.29 -13.75 10.88
CA GLU A 33 -10.22 -12.45 11.56
C GLU A 33 -11.32 -11.52 11.06
N SER A 34 -11.51 -11.41 9.74
CA SER A 34 -12.59 -10.63 9.14
C SER A 34 -13.98 -11.14 9.52
N ALA A 35 -14.17 -12.45 9.58
CA ALA A 35 -15.42 -13.05 10.03
C ALA A 35 -15.77 -12.64 11.48
N ARG A 36 -14.78 -12.62 12.36
CA ARG A 36 -14.96 -12.22 13.76
C ARG A 36 -15.22 -10.72 13.94
N MET A 37 -14.85 -9.90 12.97
CA MET A 37 -15.17 -8.47 12.99
C MET A 37 -16.63 -8.18 12.69
N VAL A 38 -17.28 -9.05 11.92
CA VAL A 38 -18.68 -8.83 11.49
C VAL A 38 -19.70 -9.57 12.33
N THR A 39 -19.31 -10.62 13.09
CA THR A 39 -20.27 -11.43 13.85
C THR A 39 -19.61 -12.32 14.91
N ASP A 40 -20.35 -12.55 16.00
CA ASP A 40 -20.05 -13.60 17.00
C ASP A 40 -20.78 -14.93 16.70
N ASP A 41 -21.65 -14.98 15.67
CA ASP A 41 -22.38 -16.19 15.30
C ASP A 41 -21.42 -17.23 14.70
N LYS A 42 -21.19 -18.29 15.49
CA LYS A 42 -20.32 -19.40 15.12
C LYS A 42 -20.74 -20.11 13.84
N LYS A 43 -22.05 -20.06 13.46
CA LYS A 43 -22.53 -20.66 12.23
C LYS A 43 -22.07 -19.87 11.02
N ILE A 44 -22.18 -18.54 11.05
CA ILE A 44 -21.73 -17.64 9.99
C ILE A 44 -20.20 -17.75 9.84
N ILE A 45 -19.45 -17.69 10.94
CA ILE A 45 -17.98 -17.86 10.94
C ILE A 45 -17.61 -19.20 10.28
N LYS A 46 -18.29 -20.29 10.65
CA LYS A 46 -18.06 -21.62 10.07
C LYS A 46 -18.34 -21.65 8.56
N ASP A 47 -19.37 -20.98 8.10
CA ASP A 47 -19.75 -20.96 6.68
C ASP A 47 -18.73 -20.15 5.85
N ILE A 48 -18.20 -19.04 6.40
CA ILE A 48 -17.09 -18.29 5.81
C ILE A 48 -15.84 -19.18 5.66
N LEU A 49 -15.45 -19.87 6.72
CA LEU A 49 -14.27 -20.75 6.69
C LEU A 49 -14.45 -21.94 5.74
N LYS A 50 -15.67 -22.49 5.64
CA LYS A 50 -15.98 -23.53 4.67
C LYS A 50 -15.89 -23.03 3.23
N LYS A 51 -16.33 -21.79 2.95
CA LYS A 51 -16.22 -21.20 1.61
C LYS A 51 -14.75 -21.17 1.20
N TYR A 52 -13.85 -20.64 2.05
CA TYR A 52 -12.42 -20.62 1.77
C TYR A 52 -11.84 -22.04 1.62
N SER A 53 -12.19 -22.97 2.53
CA SER A 53 -11.70 -24.36 2.45
C SER A 53 -12.07 -25.06 1.14
N LYS A 54 -13.22 -24.73 0.55
CA LYS A 54 -13.64 -25.28 -0.74
C LYS A 54 -12.85 -24.70 -1.93
N MET A 55 -12.27 -23.52 -1.78
CA MET A 55 -11.44 -22.90 -2.80
C MET A 55 -10.01 -23.47 -2.80
N LEU A 56 -9.54 -23.99 -1.66
CA LEU A 56 -8.14 -24.42 -1.50
C LEU A 56 -7.61 -25.36 -2.60
N PRO A 57 -8.33 -26.42 -3.03
CA PRO A 57 -7.84 -27.32 -4.07
C PRO A 57 -7.55 -26.60 -5.40
N GLU A 58 -8.40 -25.65 -5.79
CA GLU A 58 -8.23 -24.88 -7.01
C GLU A 58 -7.12 -23.82 -6.85
N LEU A 59 -6.97 -23.25 -5.64
CA LEU A 59 -5.97 -22.23 -5.37
C LEU A 59 -4.54 -22.79 -5.38
N ILE A 60 -4.33 -24.03 -4.94
CA ILE A 60 -3.01 -24.67 -4.92
C ILE A 60 -2.43 -24.77 -6.34
N ASP A 61 -3.27 -25.04 -7.33
CA ASP A 61 -2.88 -25.23 -8.73
C ASP A 61 -3.03 -23.95 -9.58
N SER A 62 -3.45 -22.82 -8.98
CA SER A 62 -3.74 -21.59 -9.72
C SER A 62 -2.56 -20.64 -9.82
N ASP A 63 -2.59 -19.79 -10.84
CA ASP A 63 -1.71 -18.65 -11.00
C ASP A 63 -2.28 -17.36 -10.35
N ALA A 64 -3.26 -17.51 -9.44
CA ALA A 64 -3.91 -16.39 -8.79
C ALA A 64 -2.94 -15.60 -7.89
N LYS A 65 -3.17 -14.29 -7.80
CA LYS A 65 -2.48 -13.42 -6.84
C LYS A 65 -3.25 -13.43 -5.51
N ALA A 66 -2.55 -13.43 -4.38
CA ALA A 66 -3.18 -13.44 -3.05
C ALA A 66 -4.22 -12.31 -2.84
N PRO A 67 -4.02 -11.07 -3.33
CA PRO A 67 -5.03 -10.02 -3.23
C PRO A 67 -6.35 -10.33 -3.94
N MET A 68 -6.35 -11.08 -5.04
CA MET A 68 -7.57 -11.49 -5.76
C MET A 68 -8.44 -12.41 -4.89
N ILE A 69 -7.80 -13.34 -4.19
CA ILE A 69 -8.48 -14.26 -3.28
C ILE A 69 -9.03 -13.53 -2.05
N SER A 70 -8.25 -12.57 -1.54
CA SER A 70 -8.70 -11.69 -0.45
C SER A 70 -9.95 -10.90 -0.86
N GLU A 71 -9.99 -10.33 -2.07
CA GLU A 71 -11.17 -9.64 -2.61
C GLU A 71 -12.39 -10.55 -2.62
N GLU A 72 -12.28 -11.77 -3.18
CA GLU A 72 -13.39 -12.71 -3.24
C GLU A 72 -13.92 -13.07 -1.85
N MET A 73 -13.03 -13.33 -0.90
CA MET A 73 -13.41 -13.64 0.47
C MET A 73 -14.06 -12.47 1.19
N GLN A 74 -13.52 -11.25 1.04
CA GLN A 74 -14.12 -10.05 1.63
C GLN A 74 -15.50 -9.74 1.04
N LYS A 75 -15.68 -9.94 -0.27
CA LYS A 75 -17.00 -9.86 -0.92
C LYS A 75 -17.99 -10.84 -0.30
N TYR A 76 -17.59 -12.10 -0.15
CA TYR A 76 -18.46 -13.12 0.48
C TYR A 76 -18.81 -12.79 1.93
N ILE A 77 -17.83 -12.27 2.71
CA ILE A 77 -18.06 -11.85 4.11
C ILE A 77 -19.09 -10.72 4.18
N LYS A 78 -18.99 -9.73 3.31
CA LYS A 78 -19.97 -8.63 3.22
C LYS A 78 -21.37 -9.14 2.85
N GLU A 79 -21.44 -10.03 1.87
CA GLU A 79 -22.73 -10.62 1.42
C GLU A 79 -23.43 -11.42 2.53
N ILE A 80 -22.70 -12.23 3.29
CA ILE A 80 -23.29 -13.08 4.33
C ILE A 80 -23.61 -12.33 5.63
N SER A 81 -22.84 -11.28 5.94
CA SER A 81 -23.00 -10.50 7.18
C SER A 81 -23.89 -9.28 7.03
N GLY A 82 -24.04 -8.76 5.80
CA GLY A 82 -24.71 -7.48 5.54
C GLY A 82 -23.90 -6.26 6.01
N VAL A 83 -22.61 -6.42 6.36
CA VAL A 83 -21.72 -5.34 6.81
C VAL A 83 -20.87 -4.84 5.63
N ASP A 84 -21.07 -3.60 5.23
CA ASP A 84 -20.38 -3.02 4.07
C ASP A 84 -18.89 -2.77 4.31
N ASP A 85 -18.48 -2.36 5.51
CA ASP A 85 -17.08 -2.19 5.90
C ASP A 85 -16.75 -2.91 7.21
N PRO A 86 -16.32 -4.19 7.15
CA PRO A 86 -15.92 -4.96 8.33
C PRO A 86 -14.79 -4.32 9.15
N TYR A 87 -14.00 -3.44 8.54
CA TYR A 87 -12.80 -2.84 9.13
C TYR A 87 -13.00 -1.39 9.60
N ALA A 88 -14.23 -0.86 9.60
CA ALA A 88 -14.52 0.53 9.97
C ALA A 88 -13.94 0.91 11.34
N GLU A 89 -14.14 0.07 12.38
CA GLU A 89 -13.62 0.33 13.73
C GLU A 89 -12.08 0.31 13.78
N ILE A 90 -11.45 -0.59 13.01
CA ILE A 90 -9.99 -0.67 12.91
C ILE A 90 -9.45 0.58 12.23
N LYS A 91 -10.06 1.03 11.13
CA LYS A 91 -9.68 2.27 10.44
C LYS A 91 -9.77 3.47 11.36
N GLU A 92 -10.85 3.61 12.12
CA GLU A 92 -11.02 4.69 13.08
C GLU A 92 -9.95 4.67 14.18
N LYS A 93 -9.64 3.48 14.72
CA LYS A 93 -8.58 3.30 15.72
C LYS A 93 -7.22 3.68 15.14
N ASN A 94 -6.91 3.24 13.92
CA ASN A 94 -5.66 3.54 13.24
C ASN A 94 -5.51 5.05 12.98
N LEU A 95 -6.57 5.72 12.55
CA LEU A 95 -6.58 7.17 12.41
C LEU A 95 -6.31 7.88 13.74
N LYS A 96 -6.99 7.49 14.82
CA LYS A 96 -6.79 8.08 16.15
C LYS A 96 -5.33 7.93 16.60
N SER A 97 -4.72 6.78 16.37
CA SER A 97 -3.31 6.54 16.70
C SER A 97 -2.39 7.41 15.85
N ALA A 98 -2.60 7.45 14.53
CA ALA A 98 -1.80 8.25 13.61
C ALA A 98 -1.88 9.76 13.94
N PHE A 99 -3.07 10.28 14.27
CA PHE A 99 -3.23 11.68 14.67
C PHE A 99 -2.53 12.02 16.00
N LYS A 100 -2.46 11.08 16.96
CA LYS A 100 -1.68 11.29 18.20
C LYS A 100 -0.20 11.46 17.92
N LEU A 101 0.32 10.77 16.92
CA LEU A 101 1.74 10.80 16.53
C LEU A 101 2.08 11.96 15.61
N LEU A 102 1.09 12.49 14.89
CA LEU A 102 1.28 13.50 13.86
C LEU A 102 2.11 14.73 14.30
N PRO A 103 1.90 15.33 15.51
CA PRO A 103 2.70 16.47 15.94
C PRO A 103 4.19 16.13 16.07
N LEU A 104 4.50 14.97 16.64
CA LEU A 104 5.87 14.50 16.82
C LEU A 104 6.53 14.17 15.47
N VAL A 105 5.83 13.46 14.59
CA VAL A 105 6.33 13.14 13.25
C VAL A 105 6.63 14.41 12.45
N LYS A 106 5.77 15.44 12.52
CA LYS A 106 6.02 16.74 11.88
C LYS A 106 7.28 17.42 12.41
N GLU A 107 7.50 17.34 13.72
CA GLU A 107 8.68 17.93 14.36
C GLU A 107 9.96 17.22 13.91
N GLU A 108 9.95 15.88 13.87
CA GLU A 108 11.11 15.09 13.46
C GLU A 108 11.42 15.23 11.96
N ILE A 109 10.41 15.28 11.09
CA ILE A 109 10.60 15.58 9.66
C ILE A 109 11.26 16.97 9.50
N LYS A 110 10.83 17.97 10.27
CA LYS A 110 11.39 19.33 10.19
C LYS A 110 12.84 19.41 10.66
N LYS A 111 13.26 18.57 11.61
CA LYS A 111 14.62 18.53 12.16
C LYS A 111 15.59 17.69 11.32
N ALA A 112 15.08 16.82 10.47
CA ALA A 112 15.89 15.93 9.67
C ALA A 112 16.80 16.70 8.71
N GLU A 113 18.01 16.19 8.46
CA GLU A 113 18.92 16.77 7.45
C GLU A 113 18.30 16.73 6.04
N ASP A 114 17.55 15.67 5.74
CA ASP A 114 16.73 15.52 4.54
C ASP A 114 15.27 15.31 4.91
N PRO A 115 14.46 16.40 4.95
CA PRO A 115 13.05 16.32 5.33
C PRO A 115 12.20 15.49 4.37
N LEU A 116 12.55 15.39 3.08
CA LEU A 116 11.83 14.59 2.11
C LEU A 116 12.08 13.08 2.34
N LEU A 117 13.34 12.70 2.58
CA LEU A 117 13.68 11.31 2.94
C LEU A 117 12.99 10.90 4.24
N ALA A 118 13.00 11.78 5.24
CA ALA A 118 12.29 11.55 6.50
C ALA A 118 10.78 11.37 6.30
N ALA A 119 10.16 12.19 5.44
CA ALA A 119 8.73 12.06 5.12
C ALA A 119 8.41 10.76 4.39
N LEU A 120 9.27 10.31 3.45
CA LEU A 120 9.18 9.01 2.79
C LEU A 120 9.21 7.86 3.82
N LEU A 121 10.17 7.88 4.72
CA LEU A 121 10.32 6.85 5.75
C LEU A 121 9.11 6.84 6.69
N MET A 122 8.64 8.00 7.15
CA MET A 122 7.44 8.09 7.99
C MET A 122 6.19 7.59 7.29
N SER A 123 6.03 7.88 5.99
CA SER A 123 4.96 7.33 5.16
C SER A 123 5.02 5.80 5.09
N ALA A 124 6.21 5.20 4.92
CA ALA A 124 6.37 3.73 4.92
C ALA A 124 6.06 3.09 6.28
N MET A 125 6.39 3.78 7.36
CA MET A 125 6.26 3.28 8.74
C MET A 125 4.85 3.40 9.30
N GLY A 126 4.00 4.24 8.72
CA GLY A 126 2.71 4.62 9.28
C GLY A 126 1.85 3.45 9.77
N ASN A 127 1.86 2.33 9.04
CA ASN A 127 1.14 1.12 9.43
C ASN A 127 1.84 0.27 10.52
N SER A 128 3.14 0.48 10.73
CA SER A 128 3.91 -0.27 11.73
C SER A 128 3.89 0.39 13.10
N ILE A 129 3.73 1.70 13.11
CA ILE A 129 3.65 2.50 14.33
C ILE A 129 2.36 2.14 15.11
N ASP A 130 1.29 1.78 14.40
CA ASP A 130 0.00 1.44 14.97
C ASP A 130 0.00 0.06 15.68
N ALA A 131 0.71 -0.92 15.13
CA ALA A 131 0.76 -2.28 15.67
C ALA A 131 1.72 -2.42 16.88
N GLY A 132 2.64 -1.49 17.10
CA GLY A 132 3.70 -1.56 18.11
C GLY A 132 3.53 -0.61 19.29
N VAL A 133 2.64 0.38 19.21
CA VAL A 133 2.44 1.36 20.27
C VAL A 133 1.39 0.87 21.28
N SER A 134 1.76 -0.12 22.07
CA SER A 134 1.20 -0.20 23.41
C SER A 134 1.64 1.07 24.16
N LEU A 135 0.70 1.84 24.65
CA LEU A 135 0.70 3.22 25.13
C LEU A 135 1.73 3.59 26.24
N ASN A 136 2.80 2.84 26.46
CA ASN A 136 3.65 2.99 27.65
C ASN A 136 5.17 3.03 27.44
N VAL A 137 5.70 3.07 26.21
CA VAL A 137 7.16 3.17 26.03
C VAL A 137 7.48 4.17 24.92
N ASN A 138 8.21 5.21 25.27
CA ASN A 138 9.00 6.15 24.46
C ASN A 138 8.71 6.20 22.93
N ILE A 139 7.49 6.63 22.56
CA ILE A 139 7.08 6.83 21.18
C ILE A 139 8.11 7.68 20.42
N LYS A 140 8.65 8.69 21.07
CA LYS A 140 9.68 9.57 20.50
C LYS A 140 10.95 8.80 20.17
N GLU A 141 11.47 8.00 21.08
CA GLU A 141 12.66 7.17 20.84
C GLU A 141 12.43 6.16 19.70
N ASN A 142 11.23 5.61 19.58
CA ASN A 142 10.89 4.70 18.49
C ASN A 142 10.88 5.42 17.12
N ILE A 143 10.39 6.65 17.05
CA ILE A 143 10.40 7.45 15.81
C ILE A 143 11.84 7.90 15.50
N GLU A 144 12.59 8.37 16.49
CA GLU A 144 14.01 8.75 16.34
C GLU A 144 14.87 7.54 15.92
N SER A 145 14.67 6.37 16.53
CA SER A 145 15.33 5.12 16.14
C SER A 145 14.97 4.71 14.71
N ALA A 146 13.69 4.80 14.38
CA ALA A 146 13.21 4.47 13.05
C ALA A 146 13.77 5.39 11.96
N LEU A 147 13.93 6.68 12.25
CA LEU A 147 14.61 7.61 11.35
C LEU A 147 16.13 7.34 11.28
N ALA A 148 16.74 6.89 12.38
CA ALA A 148 18.14 6.50 12.41
C ALA A 148 18.41 5.18 11.69
N ASP A 149 17.50 4.21 11.78
CA ASP A 149 17.62 2.89 11.15
C ASP A 149 17.53 2.93 9.61
N SER A 150 16.96 4.00 9.05
CA SER A 150 16.82 4.25 7.61
C SER A 150 16.12 3.10 6.82
N PHE A 151 16.07 3.21 5.52
CA PHE A 151 15.66 2.10 4.64
C PHE A 151 16.77 1.03 4.57
N ALA A 152 16.39 -0.26 4.60
CA ALA A 152 17.32 -1.35 4.32
C ALA A 152 17.88 -1.26 2.89
N TYR A 153 17.08 -0.67 1.98
CA TYR A 153 17.49 -0.29 0.63
C TYR A 153 16.65 0.88 0.13
N SER A 154 17.28 1.80 -0.61
CA SER A 154 16.57 2.95 -1.16
C SER A 154 17.13 3.42 -2.49
N ASP A 155 16.26 3.53 -3.49
CA ASP A 155 16.54 4.19 -4.78
C ASP A 155 16.26 5.71 -4.71
N TYR A 156 16.35 6.30 -3.52
CA TYR A 156 16.03 7.71 -3.25
C TYR A 156 16.80 8.69 -4.12
N GLN A 157 18.09 8.44 -4.35
CA GLN A 157 18.92 9.34 -5.16
C GLN A 157 18.50 9.35 -6.64
N GLN A 158 18.00 8.22 -7.15
CA GLN A 158 17.42 8.16 -8.47
C GLN A 158 16.07 8.89 -8.49
N PHE A 159 15.23 8.62 -7.51
CA PHE A 159 13.94 9.30 -7.34
C PHE A 159 14.09 10.83 -7.31
N LEU A 160 15.06 11.37 -6.57
CA LEU A 160 15.31 12.81 -6.51
C LEU A 160 15.67 13.42 -7.88
N LYS A 161 16.47 12.72 -8.68
CA LYS A 161 16.85 13.20 -10.01
C LYS A 161 15.64 13.25 -10.96
N GLU A 162 14.80 12.23 -10.89
CA GLU A 162 13.59 12.14 -11.72
C GLU A 162 12.53 13.14 -11.23
N LEU A 163 12.37 13.30 -9.91
CA LEU A 163 11.43 14.24 -9.32
C LEU A 163 11.69 15.71 -9.71
N GLN A 164 12.97 16.07 -9.98
CA GLN A 164 13.34 17.41 -10.46
C GLN A 164 12.82 17.72 -11.85
N GLN A 165 12.49 16.71 -12.64
CA GLN A 165 12.06 16.84 -14.03
C GLN A 165 10.60 16.44 -14.26
N ALA A 166 9.98 15.82 -13.25
CA ALA A 166 8.62 15.32 -13.32
C ALA A 166 7.60 16.46 -13.31
N GLU A 167 6.57 16.33 -14.14
CA GLU A 167 5.39 17.20 -14.16
C GLU A 167 4.17 16.52 -13.51
N GLU A 168 4.09 15.18 -13.57
CA GLU A 168 2.98 14.37 -13.05
C GLU A 168 3.47 13.21 -12.18
N LEU A 169 2.98 13.12 -10.95
CA LEU A 169 3.22 12.03 -9.99
C LEU A 169 1.91 11.30 -9.71
N LEU A 170 1.88 9.99 -9.94
CA LEU A 170 0.82 9.11 -9.46
C LEU A 170 1.25 8.44 -8.15
N PHE A 171 0.45 8.65 -7.10
CA PHE A 171 0.64 8.05 -5.79
C PHE A 171 -0.44 7.00 -5.55
N ILE A 172 -0.08 5.72 -5.51
CA ILE A 172 -1.01 4.60 -5.28
C ILE A 172 -1.03 4.30 -3.78
N ALA A 173 -2.14 4.63 -3.15
CA ALA A 173 -2.33 4.53 -1.70
C ALA A 173 -2.50 3.08 -1.20
N ASP A 174 -2.33 2.91 0.12
CA ASP A 174 -2.56 1.63 0.82
C ASP A 174 -3.49 1.86 2.03
N ASN A 175 -2.97 1.90 3.25
CA ASN A 175 -3.77 1.87 4.48
C ASN A 175 -4.26 3.26 4.95
N THR A 176 -5.41 3.28 5.61
CA THR A 176 -6.06 4.48 6.13
C THR A 176 -5.19 5.20 7.18
N GLY A 177 -4.54 4.48 8.10
CA GLY A 177 -3.64 5.08 9.10
C GLY A 177 -2.39 5.70 8.48
N GLU A 178 -1.81 5.04 7.45
CA GLU A 178 -0.65 5.55 6.70
C GLU A 178 -0.97 6.85 5.95
N ALA A 179 -2.20 7.02 5.46
CA ALA A 179 -2.61 8.18 4.68
C ALA A 179 -2.42 9.52 5.43
N VAL A 180 -2.41 9.51 6.76
CA VAL A 180 -2.07 10.67 7.59
C VAL A 180 -0.63 11.14 7.34
N PHE A 181 0.29 10.19 7.16
CA PHE A 181 1.71 10.45 6.90
C PHE A 181 1.99 10.61 5.41
N ASP A 182 1.21 9.93 4.54
CA ASP A 182 1.24 10.20 3.10
C ASP A 182 0.92 11.66 2.79
N LYS A 183 -0.05 12.27 3.51
CA LYS A 183 -0.33 13.69 3.39
C LYS A 183 0.90 14.56 3.69
N LEU A 184 1.72 14.21 4.67
CA LEU A 184 2.96 14.94 4.97
C LEU A 184 3.97 14.84 3.83
N LEU A 185 4.14 13.63 3.27
CA LEU A 185 5.02 13.38 2.14
C LEU A 185 4.56 14.15 0.89
N ILE A 186 3.26 14.04 0.54
CA ILE A 186 2.66 14.74 -0.60
C ILE A 186 2.81 16.25 -0.44
N LYS A 187 2.53 16.78 0.75
CA LYS A 187 2.72 18.21 1.05
C LYS A 187 4.17 18.62 0.87
N LYS A 188 5.14 17.83 1.38
CA LYS A 188 6.56 18.13 1.24
C LYS A 188 7.01 18.13 -0.21
N ILE A 189 6.56 17.17 -1.02
CA ILE A 189 6.82 17.14 -2.46
C ILE A 189 6.25 18.40 -3.13
N LYS A 190 5.02 18.80 -2.81
CA LYS A 190 4.38 20.02 -3.37
C LYS A 190 5.07 21.32 -2.96
N GLU A 191 5.68 21.38 -1.78
CA GLU A 191 6.45 22.53 -1.31
C GLU A 191 7.75 22.71 -2.07
N ASP A 192 8.42 21.60 -2.42
CA ASP A 192 9.75 21.62 -3.02
C ASP A 192 9.72 21.55 -4.56
N TYR A 193 8.64 21.01 -5.14
CA TYR A 193 8.54 20.72 -6.58
C TYR A 193 7.20 21.18 -7.15
N ASN A 194 7.24 21.70 -8.37
CA ASN A 194 6.05 22.17 -9.08
C ASN A 194 5.48 21.09 -10.00
N LEU A 195 4.83 20.06 -9.43
CA LEU A 195 4.21 18.99 -10.21
C LEU A 195 2.77 18.74 -9.77
N LYS A 196 2.00 18.11 -10.63
CA LYS A 196 0.67 17.63 -10.31
C LYS A 196 0.78 16.28 -9.61
N ILE A 197 0.00 16.09 -8.55
CA ILE A 197 -0.04 14.81 -7.83
C ILE A 197 -1.45 14.24 -7.93
N THR A 198 -1.54 12.98 -8.32
CA THR A 198 -2.77 12.18 -8.28
C THR A 198 -2.64 11.13 -7.19
N TYR A 199 -3.61 11.08 -6.27
CA TYR A 199 -3.67 10.12 -5.18
C TYR A 199 -4.75 9.08 -5.48
N ALA A 200 -4.33 7.87 -5.88
CA ALA A 200 -5.24 6.80 -6.27
C ALA A 200 -5.56 5.89 -5.08
N VAL A 201 -6.85 5.73 -4.79
CA VAL A 201 -7.39 4.94 -3.67
C VAL A 201 -8.21 3.76 -4.16
N ARG A 202 -8.61 2.85 -3.26
CA ARG A 202 -9.47 1.71 -3.60
C ARG A 202 -10.85 2.15 -4.10
N GLU A 203 -11.46 1.33 -4.95
CA GLU A 203 -12.81 1.59 -5.48
C GLU A 203 -13.86 1.58 -4.38
N THR A 204 -13.73 0.66 -3.44
CA THR A 204 -14.64 0.47 -2.30
C THR A 204 -13.83 0.15 -1.03
N ALA A 205 -14.48 0.21 0.13
CA ALA A 205 -13.88 -0.24 1.38
C ALA A 205 -13.43 -1.71 1.27
N ILE A 206 -12.16 -1.97 1.55
CA ILE A 206 -11.54 -3.29 1.59
C ILE A 206 -10.48 -3.29 2.68
N LEU A 207 -10.49 -4.26 3.57
CA LEU A 207 -9.59 -4.31 4.72
C LEU A 207 -9.45 -2.91 5.38
N ASN A 208 -8.25 -2.52 5.78
CA ASN A 208 -7.97 -1.20 6.34
C ASN A 208 -7.48 -0.17 5.31
N ASP A 209 -7.65 -0.44 4.00
CA ASP A 209 -7.24 0.46 2.92
C ASP A 209 -8.04 1.76 2.91
N ILE A 210 -7.39 2.83 2.43
CA ILE A 210 -8.02 4.15 2.32
C ILE A 210 -9.01 4.22 1.16
N THR A 211 -10.13 4.90 1.38
CA THR A 211 -11.16 5.22 0.35
C THR A 211 -11.08 6.68 -0.04
N ALA A 212 -11.81 7.05 -1.11
CA ALA A 212 -11.86 8.45 -1.57
C ALA A 212 -12.46 9.37 -0.50
N GLU A 213 -13.47 8.90 0.22
CA GLU A 213 -14.11 9.63 1.31
C GLU A 213 -13.10 9.87 2.45
N GLY A 214 -12.40 8.81 2.89
CA GLY A 214 -11.38 8.93 3.95
C GLY A 214 -10.21 9.84 3.54
N ALA A 215 -9.77 9.79 2.29
CA ALA A 215 -8.70 10.65 1.79
C ALA A 215 -9.11 12.13 1.80
N LYS A 216 -10.38 12.45 1.44
CA LYS A 216 -10.94 13.80 1.55
C LYS A 216 -11.07 14.27 2.98
N GLU A 217 -11.56 13.43 3.89
CA GLU A 217 -11.65 13.76 5.32
C GLU A 217 -10.28 14.10 5.91
N LEU A 218 -9.22 13.48 5.40
CA LEU A 218 -7.85 13.81 5.76
C LEU A 218 -7.35 15.12 5.09
N GLY A 219 -8.07 15.68 4.12
CA GLY A 219 -7.69 16.87 3.35
C GLY A 219 -6.48 16.60 2.44
N ILE A 220 -6.39 15.41 1.86
CA ILE A 220 -5.38 15.09 0.84
C ILE A 220 -5.67 15.87 -0.44
N ASP A 221 -6.94 16.18 -0.71
CA ASP A 221 -7.40 17.00 -1.85
C ASP A 221 -6.91 18.46 -1.82
N ASP A 222 -6.39 18.93 -0.70
CA ASP A 222 -5.66 20.22 -0.66
C ASP A 222 -4.36 20.20 -1.49
N TYR A 223 -3.79 18.98 -1.74
CA TYR A 223 -2.45 18.81 -2.33
C TYR A 223 -2.43 17.89 -3.55
N ALA A 224 -3.43 17.03 -3.74
CA ALA A 224 -3.47 16.03 -4.79
C ALA A 224 -4.89 15.81 -5.31
N GLU A 225 -5.03 15.46 -6.61
CA GLU A 225 -6.29 14.97 -7.14
C GLU A 225 -6.56 13.56 -6.61
N ILE A 226 -7.70 13.35 -5.95
CA ILE A 226 -8.10 12.02 -5.47
C ILE A 226 -8.90 11.31 -6.56
N ILE A 227 -8.45 10.11 -6.94
CA ILE A 227 -9.15 9.25 -7.90
C ILE A 227 -9.39 7.86 -7.33
N LYS A 228 -10.44 7.19 -7.82
CA LYS A 228 -10.69 5.77 -7.56
C LYS A 228 -9.94 4.93 -8.57
N SER A 229 -9.17 3.94 -8.08
CA SER A 229 -8.33 3.09 -8.93
C SER A 229 -9.12 2.08 -9.76
N GLY A 230 -10.35 1.76 -9.38
CA GLY A 230 -11.15 0.66 -9.92
C GLY A 230 -10.94 -0.67 -9.19
N SER A 231 -9.79 -0.86 -8.55
CA SER A 231 -9.50 -2.10 -7.83
C SER A 231 -10.31 -2.21 -6.53
N ARG A 232 -10.95 -3.36 -6.35
CA ARG A 232 -11.69 -3.74 -5.14
C ARG A 232 -10.90 -4.71 -4.26
N ALA A 233 -9.73 -5.16 -4.75
CA ALA A 233 -8.79 -5.96 -3.99
C ALA A 233 -7.98 -5.08 -3.01
N PRO A 234 -7.38 -5.64 -1.95
CA PRO A 234 -6.43 -4.92 -1.09
C PRO A 234 -5.06 -4.77 -1.79
N ALA A 235 -5.10 -4.40 -3.04
CA ALA A 235 -3.98 -4.18 -3.95
C ALA A 235 -4.47 -3.40 -5.18
N MET A 236 -3.55 -2.76 -5.89
CA MET A 236 -3.84 -2.30 -7.24
C MET A 236 -3.68 -3.48 -8.22
N LEU A 237 -4.78 -3.85 -8.88
CA LEU A 237 -4.81 -4.86 -9.93
C LEU A 237 -5.12 -4.17 -11.26
N MET A 238 -4.20 -4.28 -12.23
CA MET A 238 -4.37 -3.63 -13.54
C MET A 238 -5.58 -4.17 -14.31
N GLU A 239 -5.95 -5.42 -14.08
CA GLU A 239 -7.08 -6.09 -14.69
C GLU A 239 -8.45 -5.46 -14.31
N SER A 240 -8.49 -4.78 -13.15
CA SER A 240 -9.68 -4.08 -12.64
C SER A 240 -9.53 -2.55 -12.62
N ALA A 241 -8.44 -2.03 -13.22
CA ALA A 241 -8.17 -0.62 -13.24
C ALA A 241 -9.28 0.20 -13.94
N SER A 242 -9.67 1.32 -13.34
CA SER A 242 -10.60 2.26 -13.98
C SER A 242 -9.94 2.98 -15.16
N ASN A 243 -10.72 3.43 -16.14
CA ASN A 243 -10.21 4.22 -17.25
C ASN A 243 -9.53 5.52 -16.77
N GLN A 244 -10.03 6.10 -15.67
CA GLN A 244 -9.41 7.28 -15.06
C GLN A 244 -8.03 6.93 -14.51
N PHE A 245 -7.90 5.85 -13.75
CA PHE A 245 -6.60 5.40 -13.25
C PHE A 245 -5.62 5.12 -14.38
N LEU A 246 -6.04 4.36 -15.41
CA LEU A 246 -5.17 4.03 -16.55
C LEU A 246 -4.65 5.27 -17.28
N LYS A 247 -5.49 6.31 -17.41
CA LYS A 247 -5.06 7.58 -18.01
C LYS A 247 -3.97 8.26 -17.19
N HIS A 248 -4.15 8.37 -15.86
CA HIS A 248 -3.14 8.96 -14.98
C HIS A 248 -1.86 8.12 -14.93
N TYR A 249 -2.00 6.79 -14.91
CA TYR A 249 -0.87 5.87 -14.90
C TYR A 249 0.00 5.97 -16.17
N GLN A 250 -0.62 6.12 -17.35
CA GLN A 250 0.08 6.28 -18.61
C GLN A 250 0.76 7.64 -18.79
N ASN A 251 0.24 8.68 -18.14
CA ASN A 251 0.76 10.04 -18.24
C ASN A 251 1.75 10.40 -17.12
N ALA A 252 1.78 9.63 -16.03
CA ALA A 252 2.65 9.92 -14.91
C ALA A 252 4.14 9.76 -15.30
N ASP A 253 4.95 10.76 -14.99
CA ASP A 253 6.40 10.69 -15.09
C ASP A 253 7.00 9.85 -13.96
N LEU A 254 6.31 9.84 -12.81
CA LEU A 254 6.68 9.10 -11.61
C LEU A 254 5.47 8.36 -11.03
N VAL A 255 5.70 7.13 -10.59
CA VAL A 255 4.70 6.35 -9.85
C VAL A 255 5.29 5.90 -8.52
N ILE A 256 4.66 6.31 -7.41
CA ILE A 256 4.91 5.77 -6.07
C ILE A 256 3.78 4.81 -5.74
N SER A 257 4.12 3.60 -5.34
CA SER A 257 3.14 2.58 -4.92
C SER A 257 3.39 2.17 -3.48
N LYS A 258 2.40 2.38 -2.61
CA LYS A 258 2.47 2.08 -1.18
C LYS A 258 2.07 0.64 -0.88
N GLY A 259 2.82 0.04 0.04
CA GLY A 259 2.44 -1.20 0.69
C GLY A 259 2.71 -2.48 -0.12
N GLN A 260 2.76 -3.58 0.63
CA GLN A 260 3.07 -4.89 0.08
C GLN A 260 1.97 -5.42 -0.85
N GLY A 261 0.69 -5.17 -0.53
CA GLY A 261 -0.43 -5.60 -1.37
C GLY A 261 -0.33 -5.03 -2.79
N ASN A 262 -0.01 -3.74 -2.92
CA ASN A 262 0.20 -3.12 -4.23
C ASN A 262 1.42 -3.71 -4.96
N LEU A 263 2.52 -4.03 -4.25
CA LEU A 263 3.62 -4.76 -4.85
C LEU A 263 3.12 -6.11 -5.41
N GLU A 264 2.35 -6.89 -4.64
CA GLU A 264 1.81 -8.17 -5.08
C GLU A 264 0.91 -8.04 -6.32
N GLY A 265 0.15 -6.96 -6.42
CA GLY A 265 -0.71 -6.68 -7.57
C GLY A 265 0.05 -6.23 -8.83
N LEU A 266 1.09 -5.41 -8.64
CA LEU A 266 1.78 -4.70 -9.73
C LEU A 266 3.14 -5.29 -10.10
N TYR A 267 3.69 -6.25 -9.33
CA TYR A 267 5.01 -6.82 -9.63
C TYR A 267 5.02 -7.53 -10.98
N GLY A 268 6.03 -7.21 -11.79
CA GLY A 268 6.21 -7.82 -13.11
C GLY A 268 5.34 -7.23 -14.21
N ILE A 269 4.62 -6.12 -13.99
CA ILE A 269 4.09 -5.32 -15.10
C ILE A 269 5.22 -4.53 -15.75
N GLU A 270 5.13 -4.30 -17.06
CA GLU A 270 6.11 -3.50 -17.80
C GLU A 270 5.92 -2.01 -17.45
N SER A 271 6.44 -1.58 -16.30
CA SER A 271 6.43 -0.17 -15.92
C SER A 271 7.41 0.13 -14.78
N GLU A 272 7.75 1.38 -14.68
CA GLU A 272 8.73 1.95 -13.78
C GLU A 272 8.03 2.48 -12.53
N ILE A 273 8.06 1.71 -11.42
CA ILE A 273 7.36 2.03 -10.17
C ILE A 273 8.33 2.08 -9.00
N TYR A 274 8.22 3.13 -8.20
CA TYR A 274 8.83 3.22 -6.89
C TYR A 274 7.93 2.58 -5.83
N PHE A 275 8.29 1.39 -5.37
CA PHE A 275 7.57 0.72 -4.29
C PHE A 275 8.10 1.16 -2.93
N LEU A 276 7.20 1.68 -2.10
CA LEU A 276 7.46 2.14 -0.74
C LEU A 276 6.73 1.24 0.25
N LEU A 277 7.44 0.30 0.88
CA LEU A 277 6.80 -0.72 1.70
C LEU A 277 7.68 -1.26 2.83
N LYS A 278 7.03 -1.98 3.75
CA LYS A 278 7.66 -2.92 4.67
C LYS A 278 7.46 -4.34 4.18
N ALA A 279 8.50 -5.16 4.15
CA ALA A 279 8.40 -6.61 3.88
C ALA A 279 7.72 -7.31 5.06
N LYS A 280 6.44 -7.65 4.95
CA LYS A 280 5.63 -8.19 6.08
C LYS A 280 5.71 -9.71 6.22
N CYS A 281 6.15 -10.44 5.18
CA CYS A 281 6.25 -11.90 5.16
C CYS A 281 7.54 -12.37 4.49
N GLU A 282 7.89 -13.62 4.70
CA GLU A 282 9.09 -14.23 4.11
C GLU A 282 9.02 -14.27 2.58
N VAL A 283 7.85 -14.57 2.00
CA VAL A 283 7.66 -14.61 0.54
C VAL A 283 8.12 -13.32 -0.14
N ILE A 284 7.68 -12.17 0.38
CA ILE A 284 8.06 -10.87 -0.19
C ILE A 284 9.50 -10.49 0.18
N ALA A 285 9.96 -10.85 1.37
CA ALA A 285 11.33 -10.62 1.78
C ALA A 285 12.32 -11.36 0.87
N GLU A 286 12.06 -12.64 0.58
CA GLU A 286 12.87 -13.47 -0.33
C GLU A 286 12.80 -12.96 -1.79
N LEU A 287 11.59 -12.63 -2.28
CA LEU A 287 11.40 -12.05 -3.63
C LEU A 287 12.27 -10.80 -3.83
N LEU A 288 12.30 -9.91 -2.85
CA LEU A 288 13.03 -8.66 -2.91
C LEU A 288 14.50 -8.78 -2.45
N LYS A 289 14.90 -9.94 -1.89
CA LYS A 289 16.22 -10.22 -1.29
C LYS A 289 16.53 -9.34 -0.08
N PHE A 290 15.53 -9.09 0.76
CA PHE A 290 15.62 -8.38 2.03
C PHE A 290 15.18 -9.29 3.18
N LYS A 291 15.16 -8.75 4.39
CA LYS A 291 14.66 -9.45 5.57
C LYS A 291 13.21 -9.07 5.84
N LYS A 292 12.46 -9.99 6.40
CA LYS A 292 11.14 -9.66 6.94
C LYS A 292 11.26 -8.58 8.02
N GLY A 293 10.48 -7.54 7.86
CA GLY A 293 10.50 -6.38 8.73
C GLY A 293 11.22 -5.17 8.12
N ASP A 294 12.03 -5.36 7.08
CA ASP A 294 12.76 -4.28 6.43
C ASP A 294 11.81 -3.29 5.74
N PHE A 295 12.14 -2.01 5.86
CA PHE A 295 11.55 -0.95 5.05
C PHE A 295 12.40 -0.73 3.81
N VAL A 296 11.75 -0.63 2.66
CA VAL A 296 12.43 -0.45 1.38
C VAL A 296 11.72 0.62 0.53
N PHE A 297 12.52 1.36 -0.23
CA PHE A 297 12.05 2.24 -1.29
C PHE A 297 12.75 1.84 -2.57
N ILE A 298 12.12 1.01 -3.38
CA ILE A 298 12.75 0.33 -4.52
C ILE A 298 12.07 0.66 -5.83
N TYR A 299 12.88 0.86 -6.86
CA TYR A 299 12.46 1.05 -8.24
C TYR A 299 12.44 -0.30 -8.98
N ARG A 300 11.35 -0.61 -9.64
CA ARG A 300 11.16 -1.83 -10.44
C ARG A 300 10.30 -1.53 -11.65
#